data_83a266f76caac8afcd6f5de3de53951e
#
_entry.id   83a266f76caac8afcd6f5de3de53951e
#
_cell.length_a   1.000
_cell.length_b   1.000
_cell.length_c   1.000
_cell.angle_alpha   90.00
_cell.angle_beta   90.00
_cell.angle_gamma   90.00
#
_symmetry.space_group_name_H-M   'P 1'
#
loop_
_entity.id
_entity.type
_entity.pdbx_description
1 polymer ?
#
loop_
_entity_poly.entity_id
_entity_poly.type
_entity_poly.pdbx_seq_one_letter_code
_entity_poly.pdbx_strand_id
1 'polypeptide(L)'
;MLRRGIKKMSQKKLVMLVIMDGFGIRKETDGNAIAAAKKPNLDKLFAKYPHTLIGASGEAVGLPDGQMGNSEVGHLNIGAGRIVFQSLTRVNIACREHKLDTMPAIDNAIKHAINNNSTLHIMGLMSDGGVHSHINHIIYLMNKAIERGVKKVVVHSFLDGRDVPPTSAKQYLTQLSEAREKGVELGVVCGRYYAMDRDRNYDRTQLAYNALVFGDAPVKGLLEGIDESYKEGITDEFVKPYIVTKGCTIEENDSVIFANFRPDRAIQISVALTNPKEATGEKGSLQRYVEFKNLCFVQMMLYSEKVKGEVAFGLQELDNMYGDVISNLGLKQLRIAETEKYAHVTYFFDGGVDKELKGADRILVPSPKVATYDLKPEMSAYEVTDKVVDAILSEKYDTIILNYANCDMVGHTAVFDAAVKAVETVDTCVGRVYDAIMKVGGTMVLTADHGNADMIWDEHHNPFSAHTTNPVPFLITNENVELRKTGNLGDIAPTMLDLLGITKPVEMTGTTMIAKRK
;
A
#
# COMPACT_ATOMS: atom_id res chain seq x y z
N MET A 1 -48.71 -21.68 -30.97
CA MET A 1 -48.13 -20.45 -31.51
C MET A 1 -47.63 -19.60 -30.36
N LEU A 2 -46.36 -19.73 -30.04
CA LEU A 2 -45.67 -18.93 -29.01
C LEU A 2 -44.65 -18.01 -29.75
N ARG A 3 -45.05 -16.75 -29.98
CA ARG A 3 -44.11 -15.70 -30.38
C ARG A 3 -43.30 -15.30 -29.14
N ARG A 4 -42.11 -15.85 -28.99
CA ARG A 4 -41.09 -15.31 -28.08
C ARG A 4 -40.64 -13.97 -28.64
N GLY A 5 -40.91 -12.91 -27.86
CA GLY A 5 -40.44 -11.55 -28.16
C GLY A 5 -38.91 -11.55 -28.22
N ILE A 6 -38.39 -11.13 -29.34
CA ILE A 6 -36.97 -10.79 -29.53
C ILE A 6 -36.73 -9.58 -28.60
N LYS A 7 -36.07 -9.81 -27.47
CA LYS A 7 -35.50 -8.72 -26.66
C LYS A 7 -34.55 -7.96 -27.57
N LYS A 8 -34.88 -6.70 -27.89
CA LYS A 8 -33.98 -5.77 -28.59
C LYS A 8 -32.62 -5.87 -27.89
N MET A 9 -31.59 -6.33 -28.58
CA MET A 9 -30.21 -6.25 -28.11
C MET A 9 -29.96 -4.79 -27.74
N SER A 10 -29.69 -4.51 -26.48
CA SER A 10 -29.29 -3.18 -26.05
C SER A 10 -28.05 -2.79 -26.82
N GLN A 11 -28.07 -1.61 -27.42
CA GLN A 11 -26.93 -1.06 -28.14
C GLN A 11 -25.69 -1.15 -27.24
N LYS A 12 -24.62 -1.75 -27.71
CA LYS A 12 -23.34 -1.91 -26.99
C LYS A 12 -22.88 -0.52 -26.56
N LYS A 13 -22.77 -0.27 -25.25
CA LYS A 13 -22.36 1.04 -24.71
C LYS A 13 -20.93 0.92 -24.22
N LEU A 14 -20.00 1.58 -24.88
CA LEU A 14 -18.63 1.74 -24.42
C LEU A 14 -18.61 2.53 -23.10
N VAL A 15 -17.94 2.01 -22.08
CA VAL A 15 -17.56 2.75 -20.87
C VAL A 15 -16.04 2.87 -20.82
N MET A 16 -15.54 4.08 -20.83
CA MET A 16 -14.11 4.36 -20.87
C MET A 16 -13.66 5.11 -19.63
N LEU A 17 -12.55 4.65 -19.02
CA LEU A 17 -11.82 5.37 -17.98
C LEU A 17 -10.65 6.13 -18.59
N VAL A 18 -10.59 7.42 -18.32
CA VAL A 18 -9.44 8.29 -18.66
C VAL A 18 -8.80 8.76 -17.35
N ILE A 19 -7.55 8.41 -17.14
CA ILE A 19 -6.75 8.79 -15.98
C ILE A 19 -5.76 9.86 -16.42
N MET A 20 -5.88 11.05 -15.86
CA MET A 20 -4.93 12.16 -16.00
C MET A 20 -3.91 12.06 -14.86
N ASP A 21 -2.87 11.24 -15.04
CA ASP A 21 -1.89 10.93 -14.00
C ASP A 21 -1.27 12.20 -13.41
N GLY A 22 -1.28 12.32 -12.08
CA GLY A 22 -0.74 13.48 -11.38
C GLY A 22 -1.60 14.75 -11.40
N PHE A 23 -2.89 14.66 -11.81
CA PHE A 23 -3.80 15.81 -11.90
C PHE A 23 -4.58 16.01 -10.58
N GLY A 24 -3.91 16.59 -9.56
CA GLY A 24 -4.53 16.94 -8.29
C GLY A 24 -5.39 18.22 -8.37
N ILE A 25 -6.27 18.42 -7.38
CA ILE A 25 -7.07 19.64 -7.29
C ILE A 25 -6.72 20.39 -6.00
N ARG A 26 -6.11 21.55 -6.16
CA ARG A 26 -5.73 22.48 -5.08
C ARG A 26 -6.37 23.85 -5.30
N LYS A 27 -6.75 24.52 -4.21
CA LYS A 27 -7.38 25.85 -4.27
C LYS A 27 -6.37 26.96 -4.53
N GLU A 28 -5.17 26.81 -4.00
CA GLU A 28 -4.07 27.76 -4.16
C GLU A 28 -3.60 27.74 -5.62
N THR A 29 -3.42 28.93 -6.18
CA THR A 29 -3.00 29.11 -7.58
C THR A 29 -1.48 29.26 -7.73
N ASP A 30 -0.81 29.67 -6.68
CA ASP A 30 0.64 29.81 -6.67
C ASP A 30 1.32 28.43 -6.76
N GLY A 31 2.25 28.26 -7.69
CA GLY A 31 2.87 26.96 -7.97
C GLY A 31 1.94 25.90 -8.57
N ASN A 32 0.71 26.25 -8.94
CA ASN A 32 -0.28 25.32 -9.45
C ASN A 32 -0.35 25.40 -10.99
N ALA A 33 0.33 24.47 -11.67
CA ALA A 33 0.36 24.41 -13.12
C ALA A 33 -1.03 24.12 -13.73
N ILE A 34 -1.87 23.35 -13.01
CA ILE A 34 -3.25 23.03 -13.44
C ILE A 34 -4.12 24.28 -13.42
N ALA A 35 -3.97 25.14 -12.41
CA ALA A 35 -4.70 26.40 -12.32
C ALA A 35 -4.25 27.40 -13.39
N ALA A 36 -2.97 27.43 -13.73
CA ALA A 36 -2.37 28.34 -14.70
C ALA A 36 -2.64 27.94 -16.17
N ALA A 37 -2.84 26.66 -16.45
CA ALA A 37 -2.99 26.13 -17.80
C ALA A 37 -4.31 26.55 -18.47
N LYS A 38 -4.25 26.79 -19.78
CA LYS A 38 -5.45 26.96 -20.63
C LYS A 38 -6.03 25.60 -20.96
N LYS A 39 -7.16 25.28 -20.37
CA LYS A 39 -7.79 23.95 -20.47
C LYS A 39 -9.28 24.01 -20.87
N PRO A 40 -9.59 24.60 -22.04
CA PRO A 40 -10.98 24.89 -22.44
C PRO A 40 -11.85 23.63 -22.60
N ASN A 41 -11.25 22.46 -22.91
CA ASN A 41 -12.00 21.21 -23.03
C ASN A 41 -12.40 20.67 -21.65
N LEU A 42 -11.46 20.62 -20.70
CA LEU A 42 -11.74 20.23 -19.32
C LEU A 42 -12.72 21.19 -18.66
N ASP A 43 -12.52 22.50 -18.82
CA ASP A 43 -13.43 23.53 -18.27
C ASP A 43 -14.87 23.33 -18.80
N LYS A 44 -15.04 23.05 -20.10
CA LYS A 44 -16.33 22.71 -20.70
C LYS A 44 -16.94 21.42 -20.12
N LEU A 45 -16.12 20.38 -19.92
CA LEU A 45 -16.59 19.12 -19.34
C LEU A 45 -17.06 19.30 -17.90
N PHE A 46 -16.27 19.97 -17.07
CA PHE A 46 -16.65 20.27 -15.69
C PHE A 46 -17.87 21.20 -15.58
N ALA A 47 -18.05 22.14 -16.50
CA ALA A 47 -19.23 22.99 -16.52
C ALA A 47 -20.52 22.23 -16.92
N LYS A 48 -20.37 21.17 -17.73
CA LYS A 48 -21.52 20.47 -18.32
C LYS A 48 -21.94 19.23 -17.53
N TYR A 49 -21.01 18.46 -17.01
CA TYR A 49 -21.26 17.14 -16.48
C TYR A 49 -21.16 17.07 -14.96
N PRO A 50 -21.87 16.12 -14.31
CA PRO A 50 -21.74 15.89 -12.89
C PRO A 50 -20.29 15.47 -12.55
N HIS A 51 -19.74 16.15 -11.56
CA HIS A 51 -18.39 15.92 -11.08
C HIS A 51 -18.29 16.12 -9.57
N THR A 52 -17.26 15.57 -8.97
CA THR A 52 -16.93 15.69 -7.54
C THR A 52 -15.42 15.51 -7.35
N LEU A 53 -14.95 15.63 -6.11
CA LEU A 53 -13.58 15.30 -5.72
C LEU A 53 -13.58 13.98 -4.95
N ILE A 54 -12.56 13.15 -5.19
CA ILE A 54 -12.36 11.89 -4.49
C ILE A 54 -10.96 11.81 -3.86
N GLY A 55 -10.86 11.05 -2.76
CA GLY A 55 -9.60 10.86 -2.04
C GLY A 55 -8.63 9.97 -2.83
N ALA A 56 -7.37 10.43 -2.94
CA ALA A 56 -6.30 9.76 -3.66
C ALA A 56 -4.99 9.67 -2.85
N SER A 57 -5.06 9.86 -1.52
CA SER A 57 -3.91 9.84 -0.61
C SER A 57 -4.29 9.27 0.76
N GLY A 58 -3.31 8.96 1.59
CA GLY A 58 -3.52 8.45 2.94
C GLY A 58 -4.46 7.23 2.98
N GLU A 59 -5.26 7.13 4.02
CA GLU A 59 -6.16 5.97 4.23
C GLU A 59 -7.21 5.80 3.12
N ALA A 60 -7.53 6.86 2.36
CA ALA A 60 -8.45 6.76 1.22
C ALA A 60 -7.93 5.84 0.09
N VAL A 61 -6.63 5.54 0.09
CA VAL A 61 -5.98 4.61 -0.85
C VAL A 61 -5.18 3.51 -0.14
N GLY A 62 -5.39 3.34 1.17
CA GLY A 62 -4.76 2.28 1.95
C GLY A 62 -3.34 2.57 2.45
N LEU A 63 -2.89 3.82 2.31
CA LEU A 63 -1.62 4.31 2.85
C LEU A 63 -1.81 4.87 4.27
N PRO A 64 -0.74 5.04 5.06
CA PRO A 64 -0.80 5.80 6.31
C PRO A 64 -1.38 7.21 6.11
N ASP A 65 -2.04 7.73 7.15
CA ASP A 65 -2.58 9.09 7.13
C ASP A 65 -1.49 10.13 6.82
N GLY A 66 -1.84 11.11 5.99
CA GLY A 66 -0.91 12.15 5.52
C GLY A 66 0.12 11.70 4.47
N GLN A 67 0.19 10.42 4.12
CA GLN A 67 1.08 9.95 3.05
C GLN A 67 0.48 10.22 1.67
N MET A 68 1.28 10.80 0.78
CA MET A 68 0.93 11.07 -0.62
C MET A 68 0.59 9.77 -1.36
N GLY A 69 -0.42 9.81 -2.23
CA GLY A 69 -0.69 8.75 -3.19
C GLY A 69 0.45 8.60 -4.21
N ASN A 70 0.39 7.51 -4.97
CA ASN A 70 1.28 7.26 -6.10
C ASN A 70 0.56 6.42 -7.15
N SER A 71 1.14 6.35 -8.36
CA SER A 71 0.49 5.67 -9.49
C SER A 71 0.29 4.17 -9.25
N GLU A 72 1.21 3.49 -8.56
CA GLU A 72 1.08 2.05 -8.25
C GLU A 72 -0.15 1.79 -7.37
N VAL A 73 -0.23 2.48 -6.24
CA VAL A 73 -1.33 2.36 -5.29
C VAL A 73 -2.63 2.87 -5.89
N GLY A 74 -2.60 3.98 -6.63
CA GLY A 74 -3.78 4.56 -7.28
C GLY A 74 -4.43 3.58 -8.26
N HIS A 75 -3.65 3.06 -9.21
CA HIS A 75 -4.15 2.12 -10.22
C HIS A 75 -4.57 0.78 -9.60
N LEU A 76 -3.85 0.31 -8.56
CA LEU A 76 -4.24 -0.88 -7.81
C LEU A 76 -5.64 -0.73 -7.19
N ASN A 77 -5.89 0.38 -6.49
CA ASN A 77 -7.20 0.62 -5.88
C ASN A 77 -8.32 0.75 -6.93
N ILE A 78 -8.04 1.47 -8.04
CA ILE A 78 -8.99 1.60 -9.15
C ILE A 78 -9.37 0.23 -9.71
N GLY A 79 -8.38 -0.61 -10.04
CA GLY A 79 -8.61 -1.93 -10.61
C GLY A 79 -9.24 -2.92 -9.64
N ALA A 80 -8.89 -2.83 -8.34
CA ALA A 80 -9.44 -3.69 -7.29
C ALA A 80 -10.89 -3.38 -6.92
N GLY A 81 -11.36 -2.16 -7.19
CA GLY A 81 -12.69 -1.72 -6.76
C GLY A 81 -12.87 -1.70 -5.25
N ARG A 82 -11.77 -1.52 -4.51
CA ARG A 82 -11.69 -1.51 -3.04
C ARG A 82 -10.44 -0.79 -2.60
N ILE A 83 -10.41 -0.33 -1.34
CA ILE A 83 -9.18 0.17 -0.74
C ILE A 83 -8.28 -1.04 -0.41
N VAL A 84 -7.09 -1.08 -1.01
CA VAL A 84 -6.06 -2.10 -0.74
C VAL A 84 -5.11 -1.54 0.31
N PHE A 85 -5.38 -1.84 1.57
CA PHE A 85 -4.60 -1.32 2.68
C PHE A 85 -3.21 -1.93 2.74
N GLN A 86 -2.18 -1.09 2.84
CA GLN A 86 -0.83 -1.53 3.16
C GLN A 86 -0.74 -2.13 4.57
N SER A 87 0.23 -3.01 4.79
CA SER A 87 0.38 -3.73 6.06
C SER A 87 0.44 -2.79 7.28
N LEU A 88 1.21 -1.71 7.22
CA LEU A 88 1.28 -0.70 8.28
C LEU A 88 -0.11 -0.11 8.59
N THR A 89 -0.84 0.29 7.56
CA THR A 89 -2.17 0.90 7.69
C THR A 89 -3.18 -0.09 8.28
N ARG A 90 -3.13 -1.37 7.89
CA ARG A 90 -3.99 -2.42 8.46
C ARG A 90 -3.80 -2.55 9.97
N VAL A 91 -2.53 -2.58 10.43
CA VAL A 91 -2.24 -2.68 11.86
C VAL A 91 -2.60 -1.39 12.59
N ASN A 92 -2.32 -0.20 12.00
CA ASN A 92 -2.72 1.10 12.56
C ASN A 92 -4.24 1.17 12.81
N ILE A 93 -5.04 0.78 11.82
CA ILE A 93 -6.51 0.76 11.92
C ILE A 93 -6.95 -0.21 13.02
N ALA A 94 -6.37 -1.42 13.07
CA ALA A 94 -6.72 -2.41 14.09
C ALA A 94 -6.39 -1.94 15.51
N CYS A 95 -5.27 -1.21 15.70
CA CYS A 95 -4.94 -0.57 16.97
C CYS A 95 -5.95 0.55 17.33
N ARG A 96 -6.22 1.47 16.39
CA ARG A 96 -7.14 2.60 16.58
C ARG A 96 -8.57 2.15 16.90
N GLU A 97 -9.02 1.08 16.26
CA GLU A 97 -10.35 0.52 16.47
C GLU A 97 -10.42 -0.47 17.64
N HIS A 98 -9.35 -0.63 18.41
CA HIS A 98 -9.24 -1.58 19.52
C HIS A 98 -9.59 -3.02 19.11
N LYS A 99 -9.16 -3.44 17.94
CA LYS A 99 -9.40 -4.78 17.38
C LYS A 99 -8.16 -5.66 17.36
N LEU A 100 -6.96 -5.09 17.45
CA LEU A 100 -5.73 -5.86 17.27
C LEU A 100 -5.60 -7.00 18.30
N ASP A 101 -5.79 -6.71 19.58
CA ASP A 101 -5.69 -7.69 20.68
C ASP A 101 -6.84 -8.71 20.72
N THR A 102 -7.91 -8.47 19.97
CA THR A 102 -9.06 -9.39 19.83
C THR A 102 -9.04 -10.20 18.55
N MET A 103 -8.05 -9.99 17.68
CA MET A 103 -7.85 -10.82 16.49
C MET A 103 -7.56 -12.27 16.90
N PRO A 104 -8.13 -13.28 16.23
CA PRO A 104 -8.09 -14.67 16.70
C PRO A 104 -6.70 -15.16 17.10
N ALA A 105 -5.67 -14.93 16.28
CA ALA A 105 -4.32 -15.38 16.58
C ALA A 105 -3.72 -14.67 17.81
N ILE A 106 -3.92 -13.37 17.94
CA ILE A 106 -3.42 -12.57 19.08
C ILE A 106 -4.20 -12.90 20.35
N ASP A 107 -5.52 -13.02 20.24
CA ASP A 107 -6.39 -13.44 21.33
C ASP A 107 -6.00 -14.83 21.87
N ASN A 108 -5.71 -15.79 20.97
CA ASN A 108 -5.22 -17.12 21.32
C ASN A 108 -3.87 -17.05 22.05
N ALA A 109 -2.91 -16.23 21.60
CA ALA A 109 -1.63 -16.09 22.28
C ALA A 109 -1.76 -15.50 23.69
N ILE A 110 -2.64 -14.51 23.88
CA ILE A 110 -2.94 -13.93 25.18
C ILE A 110 -3.60 -14.98 26.09
N LYS A 111 -4.61 -15.69 25.61
CA LYS A 111 -5.28 -16.77 26.36
C LYS A 111 -4.33 -17.93 26.69
N HIS A 112 -3.45 -18.32 25.77
CA HIS A 112 -2.47 -19.35 25.98
C HIS A 112 -1.53 -19.00 27.13
N ALA A 113 -0.98 -17.77 27.17
CA ALA A 113 -0.14 -17.30 28.27
C ALA A 113 -0.89 -17.29 29.61
N ILE A 114 -2.15 -16.85 29.64
CA ILE A 114 -3.00 -16.84 30.84
C ILE A 114 -3.25 -18.28 31.34
N ASN A 115 -3.69 -19.17 30.45
CA ASN A 115 -4.07 -20.54 30.81
C ASN A 115 -2.89 -21.38 31.31
N ASN A 116 -1.70 -21.15 30.76
CA ASN A 116 -0.47 -21.83 31.19
C ASN A 116 0.23 -21.11 32.35
N ASN A 117 -0.28 -19.95 32.78
CA ASN A 117 0.41 -19.08 33.76
C ASN A 117 1.87 -18.82 33.35
N SER A 118 2.09 -18.58 32.06
CA SER A 118 3.39 -18.41 31.40
C SER A 118 3.60 -16.97 30.92
N THR A 119 4.70 -16.73 30.22
CA THR A 119 5.08 -15.41 29.71
C THR A 119 4.51 -15.17 28.30
N LEU A 120 4.03 -13.95 28.06
CA LEU A 120 3.81 -13.45 26.70
C LEU A 120 5.02 -12.60 26.27
N HIS A 121 5.72 -13.02 25.25
CA HIS A 121 6.81 -12.29 24.62
C HIS A 121 6.30 -11.49 23.44
N ILE A 122 6.70 -10.22 23.34
CA ILE A 122 6.46 -9.37 22.19
C ILE A 122 7.82 -8.95 21.63
N MET A 123 8.07 -9.20 20.36
CA MET A 123 9.34 -8.82 19.74
C MET A 123 9.09 -8.08 18.42
N GLY A 124 10.01 -7.20 18.06
CA GLY A 124 9.90 -6.43 16.80
C GLY A 124 10.93 -5.33 16.69
N LEU A 125 10.96 -4.71 15.49
CA LEU A 125 11.81 -3.57 15.21
C LEU A 125 11.28 -2.34 15.96
N MET A 126 12.13 -1.76 16.80
CA MET A 126 11.76 -0.71 17.76
C MET A 126 12.04 0.68 17.18
N SER A 127 11.19 1.13 16.27
CA SER A 127 11.24 2.47 15.70
C SER A 127 9.85 2.91 15.20
N ASP A 128 9.73 4.15 14.77
CA ASP A 128 8.57 4.74 14.10
C ASP A 128 8.73 4.79 12.57
N GLY A 129 9.80 4.22 12.02
CA GLY A 129 10.08 4.22 10.58
C GLY A 129 9.01 3.53 9.72
N GLY A 130 8.19 2.65 10.30
CA GLY A 130 7.02 2.10 9.64
C GLY A 130 7.28 1.17 8.44
N VAL A 131 8.53 0.71 8.26
CA VAL A 131 8.92 -0.17 7.15
C VAL A 131 8.71 -1.64 7.49
N HIS A 132 9.12 -2.07 8.67
CA HIS A 132 9.02 -3.46 9.13
C HIS A 132 8.09 -3.64 10.31
N SER A 133 8.05 -2.66 11.20
CA SER A 133 7.26 -2.61 12.43
C SER A 133 6.96 -1.15 12.77
N HIS A 134 6.20 -0.94 13.84
CA HIS A 134 6.02 0.39 14.42
C HIS A 134 5.93 0.28 15.94
N ILE A 135 6.68 1.10 16.67
CA ILE A 135 6.77 1.08 18.14
C ILE A 135 5.39 1.16 18.81
N ASN A 136 4.47 1.97 18.27
CA ASN A 136 3.13 2.13 18.85
C ASN A 136 2.32 0.82 18.83
N HIS A 137 2.55 -0.08 17.86
CA HIS A 137 1.90 -1.41 17.84
C HIS A 137 2.40 -2.30 18.98
N ILE A 138 3.70 -2.24 19.27
CA ILE A 138 4.33 -2.99 20.36
C ILE A 138 3.83 -2.46 21.72
N ILE A 139 3.80 -1.12 21.89
CA ILE A 139 3.25 -0.47 23.08
C ILE A 139 1.77 -0.84 23.27
N TYR A 140 0.97 -0.81 22.21
CA TYR A 140 -0.43 -1.24 22.26
C TYR A 140 -0.56 -2.68 22.75
N LEU A 141 0.15 -3.61 22.11
CA LEU A 141 0.07 -5.05 22.43
C LEU A 141 0.51 -5.36 23.87
N MET A 142 1.63 -4.77 24.34
CA MET A 142 2.14 -5.05 25.69
C MET A 142 1.17 -4.60 26.78
N ASN A 143 0.58 -3.42 26.64
CA ASN A 143 -0.34 -2.87 27.63
C ASN A 143 -1.69 -3.59 27.58
N LYS A 144 -2.21 -3.89 26.38
CA LYS A 144 -3.45 -4.68 26.22
C LYS A 144 -3.33 -6.11 26.78
N ALA A 145 -2.18 -6.73 26.64
CA ALA A 145 -1.94 -8.05 27.25
C ALA A 145 -2.03 -8.01 28.78
N ILE A 146 -1.46 -7.00 29.42
CA ILE A 146 -1.58 -6.79 30.89
C ILE A 146 -3.02 -6.50 31.27
N GLU A 147 -3.69 -5.56 30.58
CA GLU A 147 -5.10 -5.21 30.79
C GLU A 147 -6.01 -6.46 30.72
N ARG A 148 -5.70 -7.40 29.83
CA ARG A 148 -6.43 -8.66 29.65
C ARG A 148 -6.05 -9.75 30.65
N GLY A 149 -5.08 -9.51 31.54
CA GLY A 149 -4.76 -10.40 32.66
C GLY A 149 -3.54 -11.29 32.48
N VAL A 150 -2.67 -11.05 31.47
CA VAL A 150 -1.36 -11.69 31.40
C VAL A 150 -0.49 -11.17 32.54
N LYS A 151 0.06 -12.06 33.37
CA LYS A 151 0.81 -11.68 34.58
C LYS A 151 2.20 -11.17 34.27
N LYS A 152 2.85 -11.67 33.23
CA LYS A 152 4.19 -11.30 32.81
C LYS A 152 4.24 -11.15 31.29
N VAL A 153 4.55 -9.94 30.83
CA VAL A 153 4.83 -9.63 29.44
C VAL A 153 6.29 -9.24 29.32
N VAL A 154 6.97 -9.79 28.32
CA VAL A 154 8.38 -9.47 28.04
C VAL A 154 8.48 -8.85 26.64
N VAL A 155 9.13 -7.67 26.54
CA VAL A 155 9.38 -7.03 25.25
C VAL A 155 10.85 -7.20 24.85
N HIS A 156 11.09 -7.75 23.66
CA HIS A 156 12.41 -7.84 23.05
C HIS A 156 12.53 -6.79 21.95
N SER A 157 13.49 -5.88 22.08
CA SER A 157 13.64 -4.70 21.22
C SER A 157 14.73 -4.94 20.17
N PHE A 158 14.34 -5.02 18.87
CA PHE A 158 15.28 -5.01 17.78
C PHE A 158 15.50 -3.57 17.32
N LEU A 159 16.76 -3.13 17.29
CA LEU A 159 17.10 -1.73 16.99
C LEU A 159 17.25 -1.52 15.49
N ASP A 160 16.81 -0.35 15.03
CA ASP A 160 16.71 -0.03 13.60
C ASP A 160 18.00 0.60 13.05
N GLY A 161 18.15 1.90 13.11
CA GLY A 161 19.30 2.64 12.60
C GLY A 161 19.49 2.62 11.09
N ARG A 162 18.49 2.13 10.34
CA ARG A 162 18.48 2.04 8.88
C ARG A 162 17.29 2.75 8.25
N ASP A 163 16.10 2.51 8.77
CA ASP A 163 14.86 3.15 8.32
C ASP A 163 14.59 4.45 9.09
N VAL A 164 15.38 4.68 10.15
CA VAL A 164 15.45 5.88 10.98
C VAL A 164 16.94 6.26 11.19
N PRO A 165 17.25 7.44 11.76
CA PRO A 165 18.65 7.84 11.99
C PRO A 165 19.48 6.79 12.73
N PRO A 166 20.77 6.61 12.37
CA PRO A 166 21.61 5.49 12.84
C PRO A 166 21.86 5.42 14.35
N THR A 167 21.59 6.50 15.07
CA THR A 167 21.81 6.62 16.54
C THR A 167 20.57 7.15 17.26
N SER A 168 19.40 6.59 16.93
CA SER A 168 18.09 7.01 17.46
C SER A 168 17.51 6.05 18.50
N ALA A 169 18.16 4.90 18.78
CA ALA A 169 17.60 3.86 19.64
C ALA A 169 17.19 4.34 21.04
N LYS A 170 17.95 5.26 21.62
CA LYS A 170 17.67 5.76 22.98
C LYS A 170 16.28 6.37 23.13
N GLN A 171 15.84 7.15 22.14
CA GLN A 171 14.50 7.76 22.20
C GLN A 171 13.41 6.71 22.20
N TYR A 172 13.52 5.67 21.38
CA TYR A 172 12.51 4.62 21.29
C TYR A 172 12.51 3.71 22.53
N LEU A 173 13.70 3.35 23.06
CA LEU A 173 13.80 2.56 24.30
C LEU A 173 13.28 3.33 25.51
N THR A 174 13.49 4.64 25.56
CA THR A 174 12.92 5.52 26.60
C THR A 174 11.40 5.57 26.48
N GLN A 175 10.86 5.84 25.28
CA GLN A 175 9.43 5.83 25.01
C GLN A 175 8.77 4.51 25.43
N LEU A 176 9.39 3.37 25.05
CA LEU A 176 8.90 2.04 25.45
C LEU A 176 8.89 1.87 26.96
N SER A 177 9.99 2.27 27.64
CA SER A 177 10.13 2.14 29.09
C SER A 177 9.13 3.01 29.86
N GLU A 178 8.83 4.22 29.37
CA GLU A 178 7.86 5.14 29.98
C GLU A 178 6.41 4.71 29.75
N ALA A 179 6.13 4.08 28.59
CA ALA A 179 4.78 3.65 28.21
C ALA A 179 4.37 2.29 28.80
N ARG A 180 5.28 1.56 29.46
CA ARG A 180 4.98 0.21 29.96
C ARG A 180 4.15 0.20 31.25
N GLU A 181 3.22 -0.72 31.32
CA GLU A 181 2.45 -1.03 32.52
C GLU A 181 3.23 -1.90 33.50
N LYS A 182 2.79 -1.96 34.77
CA LYS A 182 3.34 -2.88 35.76
C LYS A 182 3.10 -4.32 35.32
N GLY A 183 4.16 -5.14 35.29
CA GLY A 183 4.12 -6.52 34.79
C GLY A 183 4.75 -6.66 33.40
N VAL A 184 5.15 -5.56 32.79
CA VAL A 184 5.95 -5.56 31.55
C VAL A 184 7.43 -5.48 31.89
N GLU A 185 8.21 -6.47 31.45
CA GLU A 185 9.65 -6.53 31.57
C GLU A 185 10.31 -6.26 30.21
N LEU A 186 11.50 -5.65 30.21
CA LEU A 186 12.31 -5.47 29.02
C LEU A 186 13.35 -6.59 28.96
N GLY A 187 13.30 -7.41 27.94
CA GLY A 187 14.13 -8.61 27.80
C GLY A 187 15.44 -8.34 27.06
N VAL A 188 15.53 -8.80 25.81
CA VAL A 188 16.71 -8.65 24.95
C VAL A 188 16.62 -7.35 24.14
N VAL A 189 17.75 -6.67 24.03
CA VAL A 189 17.98 -5.57 23.09
C VAL A 189 19.10 -5.99 22.14
N CYS A 190 18.88 -5.88 20.83
CA CYS A 190 19.92 -6.12 19.82
C CYS A 190 19.63 -5.42 18.50
N GLY A 191 20.67 -5.11 17.74
CA GLY A 191 20.54 -4.54 16.41
C GLY A 191 19.87 -5.48 15.41
N ARG A 192 19.13 -4.92 14.45
CA ARG A 192 18.46 -5.67 13.38
C ARG A 192 19.40 -6.53 12.54
N TYR A 193 20.70 -6.23 12.52
CA TYR A 193 21.73 -7.00 11.83
C TYR A 193 21.79 -8.45 12.32
N TYR A 194 21.47 -8.69 13.61
CA TYR A 194 21.47 -10.01 14.23
C TYR A 194 20.08 -10.65 14.22
N ALA A 195 19.06 -9.92 14.71
CA ALA A 195 17.73 -10.47 14.89
C ALA A 195 16.88 -10.50 13.62
N MET A 196 17.28 -9.74 12.59
CA MET A 196 16.50 -9.56 11.36
C MET A 196 17.35 -9.79 10.11
N ASP A 197 18.31 -10.73 10.16
CA ASP A 197 19.03 -11.18 8.97
C ASP A 197 18.06 -11.88 8.00
N ARG A 198 18.24 -11.64 6.68
CA ARG A 198 17.45 -12.27 5.61
C ARG A 198 18.30 -13.03 4.59
N ASP A 199 19.62 -12.95 4.74
CA ASP A 199 20.59 -13.49 3.78
C ASP A 199 21.17 -14.83 4.24
N ARG A 200 20.48 -15.48 5.22
CA ARG A 200 20.84 -16.78 5.81
C ARG A 200 22.22 -16.81 6.47
N ASN A 201 22.63 -15.70 7.09
CA ASN A 201 23.81 -15.64 7.94
C ASN A 201 23.45 -16.14 9.34
N TYR A 202 23.43 -17.47 9.51
CA TYR A 202 22.98 -18.10 10.77
C TYR A 202 23.92 -17.85 11.95
N ASP A 203 25.18 -17.50 11.73
CA ASP A 203 26.10 -16.99 12.75
C ASP A 203 25.56 -15.74 13.45
N ARG A 204 24.96 -14.83 12.72
CA ARG A 204 24.31 -13.63 13.25
C ARG A 204 23.03 -13.97 14.00
N THR A 205 22.15 -14.74 13.36
CA THR A 205 20.89 -15.17 13.96
C THR A 205 21.10 -15.98 15.24
N GLN A 206 22.14 -16.79 15.30
CA GLN A 206 22.50 -17.59 16.48
C GLN A 206 22.76 -16.70 17.71
N LEU A 207 23.40 -15.53 17.53
CA LEU A 207 23.66 -14.61 18.64
C LEU A 207 22.35 -14.04 19.22
N ALA A 208 21.43 -13.60 18.36
CA ALA A 208 20.12 -13.12 18.79
C ALA A 208 19.29 -14.26 19.42
N TYR A 209 19.29 -15.44 18.79
CA TYR A 209 18.60 -16.62 19.29
C TYR A 209 19.12 -17.05 20.67
N ASN A 210 20.43 -17.06 20.86
CA ASN A 210 21.08 -17.42 22.14
C ASN A 210 20.62 -16.47 23.26
N ALA A 211 20.56 -15.18 22.99
CA ALA A 211 20.06 -14.20 23.95
C ALA A 211 18.57 -14.42 24.28
N LEU A 212 17.72 -14.67 23.27
CA LEU A 212 16.28 -14.85 23.42
C LEU A 212 15.90 -16.14 24.14
N VAL A 213 16.62 -17.26 23.87
CA VAL A 213 16.22 -18.61 24.33
C VAL A 213 17.08 -19.09 25.49
N PHE A 214 18.37 -18.85 25.46
CA PHE A 214 19.28 -19.37 26.48
C PHE A 214 19.76 -18.34 27.50
N GLY A 215 19.41 -17.05 27.29
CA GLY A 215 19.94 -15.99 28.13
C GLY A 215 21.47 -15.82 28.02
N ASP A 216 22.03 -16.24 26.89
CA ASP A 216 23.47 -16.24 26.65
C ASP A 216 23.88 -14.93 25.95
N ALA A 217 23.88 -13.85 26.75
CA ALA A 217 24.35 -12.54 26.36
C ALA A 217 24.68 -11.71 27.62
N PRO A 218 25.52 -10.65 27.50
CA PRO A 218 25.82 -9.77 28.64
C PRO A 218 24.55 -9.11 29.21
N VAL A 219 24.50 -8.96 30.53
CA VAL A 219 23.44 -8.21 31.22
C VAL A 219 23.87 -6.75 31.38
N LYS A 220 23.06 -5.82 30.89
CA LYS A 220 23.35 -4.38 30.91
C LYS A 220 22.07 -3.59 31.23
N GLY A 221 22.23 -2.38 31.73
CA GLY A 221 21.10 -1.43 31.81
C GLY A 221 20.54 -1.11 30.44
N LEU A 222 19.26 -0.72 30.38
CA LEU A 222 18.52 -0.48 29.12
C LEU A 222 19.28 0.44 28.15
N LEU A 223 19.74 1.58 28.63
CA LEU A 223 20.48 2.55 27.80
C LEU A 223 22.01 2.38 27.90
N GLU A 224 22.50 1.69 28.92
CA GLU A 224 23.93 1.47 29.13
C GLU A 224 24.58 0.72 27.96
N GLY A 225 23.94 -0.35 27.47
CA GLY A 225 24.42 -1.11 26.33
C GLY A 225 24.46 -0.30 25.03
N ILE A 226 23.56 0.70 24.87
CA ILE A 226 23.57 1.63 23.76
C ILE A 226 24.72 2.64 23.91
N ASP A 227 24.90 3.20 25.14
CA ASP A 227 25.97 4.16 25.42
C ASP A 227 27.35 3.57 25.17
N GLU A 228 27.58 2.32 25.56
CA GLU A 228 28.82 1.60 25.31
C GLU A 228 29.05 1.41 23.80
N SER A 229 28.01 0.93 23.06
CA SER A 229 28.08 0.73 21.62
C SER A 229 28.42 2.03 20.88
N TYR A 230 27.77 3.15 21.24
CA TYR A 230 28.05 4.45 20.60
C TYR A 230 29.45 4.97 20.89
N LYS A 231 30.00 4.72 22.09
CA LYS A 231 31.40 5.05 22.42
C LYS A 231 32.41 4.27 21.55
N GLU A 232 32.04 3.07 21.13
CA GLU A 232 32.82 2.21 20.23
C GLU A 232 32.56 2.53 18.74
N GLY A 233 31.71 3.53 18.41
CA GLY A 233 31.34 3.88 17.04
C GLY A 233 30.37 2.91 16.40
N ILE A 234 29.72 2.03 17.18
CA ILE A 234 28.74 1.06 16.71
C ILE A 234 27.35 1.71 16.76
N THR A 235 26.68 1.77 15.62
CA THR A 235 25.33 2.31 15.47
C THR A 235 24.24 1.29 15.80
N ASP A 236 22.99 1.71 15.90
CA ASP A 236 21.82 0.92 16.32
C ASP A 236 21.72 -0.42 15.58
N GLU A 237 21.87 -0.41 14.26
CA GLU A 237 21.76 -1.61 13.41
C GLU A 237 22.70 -2.74 13.87
N PHE A 238 23.89 -2.40 14.39
CA PHE A 238 24.98 -3.34 14.68
C PHE A 238 25.20 -3.59 16.18
N VAL A 239 24.32 -3.10 17.05
CA VAL A 239 24.40 -3.35 18.51
C VAL A 239 24.28 -4.84 18.78
N LYS A 240 25.32 -5.41 19.41
CA LYS A 240 25.32 -6.83 19.81
C LYS A 240 24.23 -7.12 20.83
N PRO A 241 23.63 -8.33 20.83
CA PRO A 241 22.61 -8.70 21.80
C PRO A 241 23.07 -8.51 23.25
N TYR A 242 22.23 -7.91 24.08
CA TYR A 242 22.38 -7.87 25.54
C TYR A 242 21.00 -8.01 26.21
N ILE A 243 21.03 -8.41 27.48
CA ILE A 243 19.84 -8.69 28.29
C ILE A 243 19.64 -7.53 29.26
N VAL A 244 18.44 -6.95 29.31
CA VAL A 244 18.07 -5.90 30.26
C VAL A 244 17.63 -6.54 31.59
N THR A 245 16.69 -7.48 31.54
CA THR A 245 16.17 -8.18 32.69
C THR A 245 16.47 -9.68 32.60
N LYS A 246 17.11 -10.23 33.64
CA LYS A 246 17.35 -11.68 33.73
C LYS A 246 16.05 -12.48 33.88
N GLY A 247 16.01 -13.71 33.34
CA GLY A 247 14.84 -14.57 33.43
C GLY A 247 13.70 -14.15 32.50
N CYS A 248 14.06 -13.47 31.39
CA CYS A 248 13.14 -13.09 30.30
C CYS A 248 13.40 -13.90 29.02
N THR A 249 13.85 -15.13 29.17
CA THR A 249 14.02 -16.09 28.07
C THR A 249 12.69 -16.68 27.62
N ILE A 250 12.62 -17.04 26.35
CA ILE A 250 11.47 -17.78 25.77
C ILE A 250 11.56 -19.24 26.22
N GLU A 251 10.52 -19.74 26.86
CA GLU A 251 10.46 -21.08 27.44
C GLU A 251 9.28 -21.91 26.89
N GLU A 252 9.21 -23.17 27.26
CA GLU A 252 8.09 -24.05 26.92
C GLU A 252 6.78 -23.49 27.52
N ASN A 253 5.69 -23.56 26.78
CA ASN A 253 4.35 -23.03 27.08
C ASN A 253 4.23 -21.50 27.02
N ASP A 254 5.26 -20.77 26.62
CA ASP A 254 5.15 -19.32 26.41
C ASP A 254 4.40 -18.99 25.12
N SER A 255 4.01 -17.75 25.02
CA SER A 255 3.49 -17.15 23.79
C SER A 255 4.45 -16.11 23.24
N VAL A 256 4.58 -16.05 21.92
CA VAL A 256 5.40 -15.05 21.23
C VAL A 256 4.55 -14.35 20.17
N ILE A 257 4.50 -13.02 20.20
CA ILE A 257 3.94 -12.19 19.13
C ILE A 257 5.09 -11.46 18.46
N PHE A 258 5.34 -11.74 17.17
CA PHE A 258 6.30 -10.99 16.39
C PHE A 258 5.57 -9.86 15.67
N ALA A 259 5.78 -8.62 16.13
CA ALA A 259 5.03 -7.44 15.69
C ALA A 259 5.43 -6.89 14.31
N ASN A 260 6.45 -7.45 13.68
CA ASN A 260 6.85 -7.05 12.32
C ASN A 260 5.77 -7.44 11.30
N PHE A 261 5.35 -6.48 10.49
CA PHE A 261 4.36 -6.70 9.43
C PHE A 261 4.97 -6.85 8.02
N ARG A 262 6.28 -6.71 7.86
CA ARG A 262 7.00 -7.01 6.62
C ARG A 262 7.77 -8.33 6.77
N PRO A 263 7.51 -9.33 5.89
CA PRO A 263 7.99 -10.69 6.07
C PRO A 263 9.49 -10.90 5.93
N ASP A 264 10.13 -10.27 4.93
CA ASP A 264 11.45 -10.59 4.41
C ASP A 264 12.55 -10.75 5.48
N ARG A 265 12.53 -9.92 6.54
CA ARG A 265 13.48 -9.96 7.65
C ARG A 265 12.93 -10.62 8.92
N ALA A 266 11.68 -11.06 8.91
CA ALA A 266 11.07 -11.78 10.02
C ALA A 266 11.20 -13.30 9.88
N ILE A 267 11.35 -13.81 8.67
CA ILE A 267 11.35 -15.25 8.36
C ILE A 267 12.43 -16.00 9.16
N GLN A 268 13.68 -15.55 9.10
CA GLN A 268 14.83 -16.34 9.54
C GLN A 268 14.81 -16.63 11.04
N ILE A 269 14.59 -15.62 11.88
CA ILE A 269 14.49 -15.81 13.34
C ILE A 269 13.20 -16.55 13.74
N SER A 270 12.09 -16.35 12.99
CA SER A 270 10.84 -17.07 13.23
C SER A 270 10.97 -18.56 12.92
N VAL A 271 11.64 -18.92 11.82
CA VAL A 271 11.97 -20.34 11.53
C VAL A 271 12.87 -20.91 12.60
N ALA A 272 13.87 -20.16 13.07
CA ALA A 272 14.75 -20.60 14.15
C ALA A 272 13.98 -20.91 15.45
N LEU A 273 12.96 -20.14 15.80
CA LEU A 273 12.13 -20.33 17.00
C LEU A 273 11.09 -21.44 16.84
N THR A 274 10.49 -21.59 15.67
CA THR A 274 9.30 -22.46 15.48
C THR A 274 9.57 -23.75 14.71
N ASN A 275 10.63 -23.78 13.90
CA ASN A 275 10.99 -24.92 13.06
C ASN A 275 12.51 -24.99 12.85
N PRO A 276 13.29 -25.11 13.94
CA PRO A 276 14.75 -24.90 13.93
C PRO A 276 15.52 -25.86 13.01
N LYS A 277 14.98 -27.03 12.71
CA LYS A 277 15.59 -27.98 11.74
C LYS A 277 15.62 -27.42 10.31
N GLU A 278 14.70 -26.54 9.97
CA GLU A 278 14.64 -25.84 8.69
C GLU A 278 15.47 -24.53 8.69
N ALA A 279 16.07 -24.16 9.82
CA ALA A 279 16.93 -23.00 9.96
C ALA A 279 18.32 -23.26 9.37
N THR A 280 18.36 -23.47 8.05
CA THR A 280 19.56 -23.85 7.28
C THR A 280 19.67 -23.03 5.99
N GLY A 281 20.87 -22.88 5.46
CA GLY A 281 21.16 -22.21 4.20
C GLY A 281 22.60 -22.45 3.73
N GLU A 282 22.95 -21.86 2.59
CA GLU A 282 24.29 -22.00 2.00
C GLU A 282 25.41 -21.47 2.92
N LYS A 283 25.10 -20.51 3.79
CA LYS A 283 26.04 -19.88 4.73
C LYS A 283 25.99 -20.49 6.13
N GLY A 284 25.48 -21.70 6.26
CA GLY A 284 25.44 -22.42 7.53
C GLY A 284 24.02 -22.73 8.02
N SER A 285 23.93 -23.14 9.28
CA SER A 285 22.67 -23.49 9.96
C SER A 285 22.71 -23.07 11.42
N LEU A 286 21.53 -23.00 12.03
CA LEU A 286 21.44 -22.82 13.48
C LEU A 286 22.09 -24.03 14.19
N GLN A 287 23.07 -23.79 15.05
CA GLN A 287 23.88 -24.86 15.68
C GLN A 287 23.32 -25.29 17.03
N ARG A 288 22.77 -24.35 17.81
CA ARG A 288 22.18 -24.57 19.12
C ARG A 288 20.75 -24.08 19.14
N TYR A 289 19.81 -25.00 19.40
CA TYR A 289 18.38 -24.66 19.40
C TYR A 289 17.57 -25.54 20.36
N VAL A 290 16.35 -25.11 20.65
CA VAL A 290 15.30 -25.85 21.37
C VAL A 290 14.17 -26.12 20.38
N GLU A 291 13.63 -27.34 20.41
CA GLU A 291 12.36 -27.67 19.73
C GLU A 291 11.23 -27.53 20.73
N PHE A 292 10.62 -26.35 20.78
CA PHE A 292 9.44 -26.13 21.62
C PHE A 292 8.26 -26.97 21.10
N LYS A 293 7.54 -27.62 22.02
CA LYS A 293 6.38 -28.45 21.68
C LYS A 293 5.06 -27.68 21.83
N ASN A 294 5.02 -26.73 22.73
CA ASN A 294 3.83 -25.97 23.09
C ASN A 294 4.10 -24.45 23.14
N LEU A 295 4.93 -23.95 22.23
CA LEU A 295 5.11 -22.51 22.03
C LEU A 295 4.00 -21.98 21.15
N CYS A 296 3.22 -21.01 21.66
CA CYS A 296 2.23 -20.30 20.85
C CYS A 296 2.91 -19.13 20.13
N PHE A 297 3.18 -19.28 18.83
CA PHE A 297 3.84 -18.26 18.03
C PHE A 297 2.87 -17.57 17.09
N VAL A 298 2.87 -16.23 17.08
CA VAL A 298 2.03 -15.41 16.19
C VAL A 298 2.90 -14.57 15.27
N GLN A 299 2.67 -14.73 13.99
CA GLN A 299 3.18 -13.89 12.92
C GLN A 299 2.19 -12.73 12.70
N MET A 300 2.64 -11.48 12.70
CA MET A 300 1.75 -10.35 12.41
C MET A 300 1.15 -10.46 10.99
N MET A 301 1.97 -10.81 10.01
CA MET A 301 1.56 -11.17 8.63
C MET A 301 2.07 -12.58 8.34
N LEU A 302 1.60 -13.22 7.29
CA LEU A 302 2.18 -14.50 6.85
C LEU A 302 3.63 -14.26 6.39
N TYR A 303 4.59 -14.79 7.15
CA TYR A 303 6.02 -14.64 6.81
C TYR A 303 6.48 -15.70 5.80
N SER A 304 6.18 -16.95 6.08
CA SER A 304 6.54 -18.09 5.24
C SER A 304 5.79 -19.35 5.71
N GLU A 305 5.53 -20.27 4.80
CA GLU A 305 4.98 -21.61 5.14
C GLU A 305 5.91 -22.43 6.05
N LYS A 306 7.19 -22.08 6.11
CA LYS A 306 8.17 -22.74 7.02
C LYS A 306 8.05 -22.29 8.47
N VAL A 307 7.42 -21.17 8.73
CA VAL A 307 7.18 -20.67 10.09
C VAL A 307 5.92 -21.34 10.65
N LYS A 308 6.09 -22.09 11.72
CA LYS A 308 4.96 -22.74 12.42
C LYS A 308 4.36 -21.76 13.43
N GLY A 309 3.09 -21.47 13.28
CA GLY A 309 2.37 -20.54 14.15
C GLY A 309 1.15 -19.94 13.48
N GLU A 310 0.40 -19.17 14.25
CA GLU A 310 -0.79 -18.49 13.76
C GLU A 310 -0.43 -17.17 13.05
N VAL A 311 -1.32 -16.70 12.18
CA VAL A 311 -1.15 -15.47 11.42
C VAL A 311 -2.25 -14.49 11.84
N ALA A 312 -1.85 -13.30 12.31
CA ALA A 312 -2.82 -12.29 12.72
C ALA A 312 -3.55 -11.68 11.52
N PHE A 313 -2.81 -11.26 10.49
CA PHE A 313 -3.39 -10.72 9.27
C PHE A 313 -3.08 -11.65 8.09
N GLY A 314 -4.08 -12.33 7.57
CA GLY A 314 -3.96 -13.11 6.35
C GLY A 314 -3.59 -12.28 5.12
N LEU A 315 -3.25 -12.97 4.02
CA LEU A 315 -3.04 -12.36 2.73
C LEU A 315 -4.31 -11.61 2.30
N GLN A 316 -4.14 -10.46 1.66
CA GLN A 316 -5.22 -9.82 0.94
C GLN A 316 -5.33 -10.47 -0.43
N GLU A 317 -6.36 -11.27 -0.62
CA GLU A 317 -6.69 -11.81 -1.93
C GLU A 317 -7.22 -10.69 -2.82
N LEU A 318 -6.59 -10.52 -3.99
CA LEU A 318 -6.99 -9.54 -5.00
C LEU A 318 -7.73 -10.26 -6.14
N ASP A 319 -8.71 -11.07 -5.75
CA ASP A 319 -9.61 -11.75 -6.68
C ASP A 319 -10.68 -10.80 -7.21
N ASN A 320 -11.22 -11.17 -8.37
CA ASN A 320 -12.29 -10.44 -9.03
C ASN A 320 -11.98 -8.95 -9.25
N MET A 321 -10.74 -8.67 -9.70
CA MET A 321 -10.35 -7.34 -10.16
C MET A 321 -11.24 -6.93 -11.35
N TYR A 322 -11.29 -5.64 -11.67
CA TYR A 322 -12.08 -5.15 -12.81
C TYR A 322 -11.81 -5.92 -14.10
N GLY A 323 -10.53 -6.14 -14.43
CA GLY A 323 -10.11 -6.89 -15.60
C GLY A 323 -10.60 -8.32 -15.62
N ASP A 324 -10.57 -9.01 -14.46
CA ASP A 324 -11.06 -10.38 -14.31
C ASP A 324 -12.58 -10.44 -14.55
N VAL A 325 -13.34 -9.52 -13.98
CA VAL A 325 -14.82 -9.46 -14.13
C VAL A 325 -15.21 -9.28 -15.60
N ILE A 326 -14.57 -8.33 -16.28
CA ILE A 326 -14.82 -8.06 -17.73
C ILE A 326 -14.48 -9.31 -18.56
N SER A 327 -13.34 -9.93 -18.31
CA SER A 327 -12.88 -11.13 -19.03
C SER A 327 -13.80 -12.33 -18.80
N ASN A 328 -14.22 -12.57 -17.54
CA ASN A 328 -15.10 -13.68 -17.17
C ASN A 328 -16.50 -13.57 -17.79
N LEU A 329 -16.95 -12.35 -18.07
CA LEU A 329 -18.22 -12.09 -18.79
C LEU A 329 -18.07 -12.17 -20.31
N GLY A 330 -16.86 -12.45 -20.83
CA GLY A 330 -16.59 -12.51 -22.26
C GLY A 330 -16.61 -11.16 -22.97
N LEU A 331 -16.56 -10.06 -22.22
CA LEU A 331 -16.49 -8.69 -22.73
C LEU A 331 -15.07 -8.36 -23.18
N LYS A 332 -14.96 -7.37 -24.09
CA LYS A 332 -13.68 -6.93 -24.64
C LYS A 332 -13.20 -5.66 -23.98
N GLN A 333 -11.93 -5.65 -23.58
CA GLN A 333 -11.29 -4.51 -22.94
C GLN A 333 -9.99 -4.12 -23.64
N LEU A 334 -9.66 -2.83 -23.58
CA LEU A 334 -8.39 -2.28 -24.03
C LEU A 334 -7.68 -1.56 -22.88
N ARG A 335 -6.38 -1.80 -22.74
CA ARG A 335 -5.46 -1.06 -21.87
C ARG A 335 -4.48 -0.28 -22.75
N ILE A 336 -4.36 1.01 -22.54
CA ILE A 336 -3.50 1.86 -23.36
C ILE A 336 -2.82 2.94 -22.52
N ALA A 337 -1.51 3.06 -22.69
CA ALA A 337 -0.69 4.14 -22.12
C ALA A 337 0.65 4.21 -22.87
N GLU A 338 1.41 5.27 -22.63
CA GLU A 338 2.82 5.31 -23.00
C GLU A 338 3.70 4.57 -21.99
N THR A 339 4.99 4.31 -22.33
CA THR A 339 5.91 3.42 -21.60
C THR A 339 5.92 3.67 -20.09
N GLU A 340 5.99 4.93 -19.66
CA GLU A 340 6.09 5.30 -18.24
C GLU A 340 4.89 4.85 -17.41
N LYS A 341 3.71 4.75 -18.03
CA LYS A 341 2.46 4.40 -17.33
C LYS A 341 1.80 3.10 -17.84
N TYR A 342 2.48 2.37 -18.71
CA TYR A 342 1.93 1.11 -19.23
C TYR A 342 1.75 0.04 -18.15
N ALA A 343 2.73 -0.13 -17.26
CA ALA A 343 2.63 -1.05 -16.14
C ALA A 343 1.49 -0.68 -15.19
N HIS A 344 1.16 0.61 -15.07
CA HIS A 344 0.09 1.09 -14.20
C HIS A 344 -1.28 0.67 -14.70
N VAL A 345 -1.57 0.77 -16.00
CA VAL A 345 -2.85 0.33 -16.58
C VAL A 345 -2.93 -1.19 -16.83
N THR A 346 -1.84 -1.94 -16.63
CA THR A 346 -1.78 -3.40 -16.79
C THR A 346 -1.46 -4.10 -15.47
N TYR A 347 -0.19 -4.25 -15.12
CA TYR A 347 0.30 -4.98 -13.96
C TYR A 347 -0.33 -4.51 -12.63
N PHE A 348 -0.21 -3.21 -12.31
CA PHE A 348 -0.75 -2.68 -11.04
C PHE A 348 -2.28 -2.67 -11.03
N PHE A 349 -2.91 -2.32 -12.13
CA PHE A 349 -4.37 -2.35 -12.27
C PHE A 349 -4.96 -3.76 -12.11
N ASP A 350 -4.20 -4.79 -12.44
CA ASP A 350 -4.59 -6.20 -12.33
C ASP A 350 -4.06 -6.89 -11.06
N GLY A 351 -3.67 -6.10 -10.04
CA GLY A 351 -3.35 -6.60 -8.70
C GLY A 351 -1.88 -6.95 -8.47
N GLY A 352 -0.95 -6.39 -9.25
CA GLY A 352 0.48 -6.67 -9.16
C GLY A 352 0.85 -8.04 -9.77
N VAL A 353 0.03 -8.51 -10.70
CA VAL A 353 0.25 -9.77 -11.42
C VAL A 353 0.11 -9.51 -12.93
N ASP A 354 1.07 -9.96 -13.72
CA ASP A 354 0.93 -9.90 -15.18
C ASP A 354 0.02 -11.02 -15.67
N LYS A 355 -1.25 -10.66 -15.89
CA LYS A 355 -2.32 -11.59 -16.29
C LYS A 355 -2.58 -11.50 -17.78
N GLU A 356 -2.65 -12.63 -18.46
CA GLU A 356 -3.23 -12.74 -19.80
C GLU A 356 -4.76 -12.89 -19.69
N LEU A 357 -5.48 -11.76 -19.75
CA LEU A 357 -6.93 -11.75 -19.66
C LEU A 357 -7.58 -12.00 -21.02
N LYS A 358 -8.48 -12.96 -21.09
CA LYS A 358 -9.21 -13.27 -22.32
C LYS A 358 -10.05 -12.07 -22.77
N GLY A 359 -9.89 -11.65 -24.02
CA GLY A 359 -10.61 -10.50 -24.58
C GLY A 359 -9.99 -9.14 -24.23
N ALA A 360 -8.81 -9.12 -23.61
CA ALA A 360 -8.05 -7.91 -23.34
C ALA A 360 -7.00 -7.68 -24.44
N ASP A 361 -7.02 -6.51 -25.04
CA ASP A 361 -5.94 -6.00 -25.87
C ASP A 361 -5.13 -4.96 -25.08
N ARG A 362 -3.85 -4.85 -25.42
CA ARG A 362 -2.91 -3.92 -24.79
C ARG A 362 -2.18 -3.12 -25.88
N ILE A 363 -2.16 -1.80 -25.76
CA ILE A 363 -1.42 -0.91 -26.65
C ILE A 363 -0.39 -0.14 -25.82
N LEU A 364 0.88 -0.39 -26.10
CA LEU A 364 2.02 0.36 -25.59
C LEU A 364 2.46 1.37 -26.64
N VAL A 365 2.55 2.65 -26.25
CA VAL A 365 3.15 3.71 -27.05
C VAL A 365 4.51 4.05 -26.43
N PRO A 366 5.61 4.02 -27.20
CA PRO A 366 6.91 4.38 -26.65
C PRO A 366 6.94 5.82 -26.15
N SER A 367 7.42 6.05 -24.91
CA SER A 367 7.71 7.39 -24.42
C SER A 367 8.90 8.00 -25.15
N PRO A 368 8.99 9.34 -25.26
CA PRO A 368 10.09 9.99 -25.95
C PRO A 368 11.40 9.77 -25.21
N LYS A 369 12.48 9.54 -25.96
CA LYS A 369 13.83 9.36 -25.42
C LYS A 369 14.50 10.72 -25.17
N VAL A 370 14.13 11.38 -24.08
CA VAL A 370 14.70 12.63 -23.59
C VAL A 370 15.31 12.44 -22.20
N ALA A 371 16.20 13.32 -21.78
CA ALA A 371 16.85 13.21 -20.46
C ALA A 371 15.83 13.44 -19.32
N THR A 372 14.98 14.46 -19.50
CA THR A 372 13.88 14.81 -18.59
C THR A 372 12.69 15.27 -19.40
N TYR A 373 11.47 15.08 -18.90
CA TYR A 373 10.25 15.32 -19.68
C TYR A 373 9.83 16.79 -19.78
N ASP A 374 10.47 17.71 -19.06
CA ASP A 374 10.35 19.15 -19.29
C ASP A 374 10.85 19.58 -20.68
N LEU A 375 11.79 18.82 -21.27
CA LEU A 375 12.28 19.03 -22.62
C LEU A 375 11.25 18.65 -23.71
N LYS A 376 10.25 17.84 -23.35
CA LYS A 376 9.17 17.42 -24.25
C LYS A 376 7.87 17.18 -23.46
N PRO A 377 7.20 18.24 -22.98
CA PRO A 377 6.04 18.13 -22.09
C PRO A 377 4.82 17.41 -22.70
N GLU A 378 4.66 17.43 -24.02
CA GLU A 378 3.62 16.66 -24.71
C GLU A 378 3.87 15.16 -24.66
N MET A 379 5.07 14.71 -24.33
CA MET A 379 5.47 13.31 -24.27
C MET A 379 4.96 12.53 -25.51
N SER A 380 4.22 11.44 -25.31
CA SER A 380 3.59 10.70 -26.40
C SER A 380 2.06 10.81 -26.40
N ALA A 381 1.49 11.79 -25.69
CA ALA A 381 0.04 11.92 -25.50
C ALA A 381 -0.74 12.01 -26.81
N TYR A 382 -0.22 12.70 -27.83
CA TYR A 382 -0.89 12.80 -29.14
C TYR A 382 -0.96 11.46 -29.85
N GLU A 383 0.12 10.66 -29.86
CA GLU A 383 0.13 9.33 -30.47
C GLU A 383 -0.79 8.36 -29.71
N VAL A 384 -0.77 8.41 -28.38
CA VAL A 384 -1.71 7.66 -27.51
C VAL A 384 -3.15 8.00 -27.89
N THR A 385 -3.42 9.31 -28.08
CA THR A 385 -4.75 9.80 -28.47
C THR A 385 -5.17 9.32 -29.84
N ASP A 386 -4.30 9.35 -30.83
CA ASP A 386 -4.62 8.84 -32.18
C ASP A 386 -5.04 7.36 -32.10
N LYS A 387 -4.24 6.53 -31.43
CA LYS A 387 -4.52 5.09 -31.29
C LYS A 387 -5.80 4.80 -30.51
N VAL A 388 -6.08 5.55 -29.44
CA VAL A 388 -7.29 5.31 -28.65
C VAL A 388 -8.54 5.83 -29.37
N VAL A 389 -8.46 6.91 -30.12
CA VAL A 389 -9.57 7.41 -30.96
C VAL A 389 -9.95 6.36 -32.02
N ASP A 390 -8.95 5.78 -32.71
CA ASP A 390 -9.17 4.69 -33.65
C ASP A 390 -9.83 3.47 -32.97
N ALA A 391 -9.37 3.11 -31.78
CA ALA A 391 -9.95 2.04 -30.98
C ALA A 391 -11.41 2.31 -30.58
N ILE A 392 -11.74 3.54 -30.17
CA ILE A 392 -13.11 3.95 -29.84
C ILE A 392 -14.01 3.83 -31.08
N LEU A 393 -13.58 4.40 -32.20
CA LEU A 393 -14.36 4.45 -33.45
C LEU A 393 -14.50 3.06 -34.09
N SER A 394 -13.65 2.10 -33.74
CA SER A 394 -13.79 0.70 -34.19
C SER A 394 -14.97 -0.05 -33.56
N GLU A 395 -15.55 0.49 -32.49
CA GLU A 395 -16.62 -0.13 -31.67
C GLU A 395 -16.30 -1.58 -31.23
N LYS A 396 -15.01 -1.94 -31.21
CA LYS A 396 -14.55 -3.31 -30.85
C LYS A 396 -14.72 -3.59 -29.36
N TYR A 397 -14.50 -2.59 -28.49
CA TYR A 397 -14.37 -2.76 -27.05
C TYR A 397 -15.63 -2.39 -26.28
N ASP A 398 -15.86 -3.08 -25.17
CA ASP A 398 -16.91 -2.76 -24.19
C ASP A 398 -16.38 -1.75 -23.14
N THR A 399 -15.08 -1.82 -22.86
CA THR A 399 -14.40 -0.90 -21.95
C THR A 399 -12.97 -0.60 -22.39
N ILE A 400 -12.51 0.62 -22.10
CA ILE A 400 -11.14 1.09 -22.38
C ILE A 400 -10.60 1.77 -21.12
N ILE A 401 -9.35 1.44 -20.75
CA ILE A 401 -8.60 2.09 -19.68
C ILE A 401 -7.42 2.82 -20.30
N LEU A 402 -7.40 4.14 -20.18
CA LEU A 402 -6.38 5.04 -20.72
C LEU A 402 -5.71 5.81 -19.60
N ASN A 403 -4.38 5.92 -19.64
CA ASN A 403 -3.61 6.82 -18.79
C ASN A 403 -2.83 7.82 -19.65
N TYR A 404 -2.88 9.10 -19.28
CA TYR A 404 -2.02 10.18 -19.76
C TYR A 404 -0.98 10.51 -18.70
N ALA A 405 0.29 10.27 -19.00
CA ALA A 405 1.42 10.37 -18.08
C ALA A 405 1.87 11.79 -17.76
N ASN A 406 1.45 12.76 -18.56
CA ASN A 406 2.10 14.07 -18.68
C ASN A 406 2.16 14.87 -17.39
N CYS A 407 1.04 15.03 -16.66
CA CYS A 407 1.00 15.92 -15.49
C CYS A 407 1.88 15.39 -14.36
N ASP A 408 2.04 14.07 -14.24
CA ASP A 408 2.92 13.45 -13.28
C ASP A 408 4.39 13.51 -13.72
N MET A 409 4.70 12.96 -14.87
CA MET A 409 6.09 12.82 -15.33
C MET A 409 6.78 14.18 -15.55
N VAL A 410 6.06 15.16 -16.06
CA VAL A 410 6.57 16.53 -16.20
C VAL A 410 6.58 17.27 -14.85
N GLY A 411 5.56 17.03 -14.00
CA GLY A 411 5.50 17.59 -12.65
C GLY A 411 6.72 17.23 -11.80
N HIS A 412 7.22 15.99 -11.92
CA HIS A 412 8.45 15.53 -11.25
C HIS A 412 9.71 16.33 -11.61
N THR A 413 9.71 17.06 -12.72
CA THR A 413 10.83 17.93 -13.09
C THR A 413 10.84 19.27 -12.33
N ALA A 414 9.73 19.62 -11.68
CA ALA A 414 9.48 20.90 -11.02
C ALA A 414 9.71 22.13 -11.94
N VAL A 415 9.55 21.96 -13.26
CA VAL A 415 9.64 23.06 -14.26
C VAL A 415 8.23 23.53 -14.58
N PHE A 416 7.84 24.69 -14.04
CA PHE A 416 6.46 25.18 -14.05
C PHE A 416 5.87 25.34 -15.47
N ASP A 417 6.58 26.03 -16.36
CA ASP A 417 6.08 26.29 -17.73
C ASP A 417 5.91 24.97 -18.51
N ALA A 418 6.78 24.00 -18.26
CA ALA A 418 6.67 22.67 -18.85
C ALA A 418 5.45 21.90 -18.29
N ALA A 419 5.20 21.98 -16.97
CA ALA A 419 4.03 21.38 -16.35
C ALA A 419 2.73 22.02 -16.85
N VAL A 420 2.68 23.36 -17.03
CA VAL A 420 1.56 24.06 -17.68
C VAL A 420 1.31 23.51 -19.08
N LYS A 421 2.38 23.36 -19.89
CA LYS A 421 2.27 22.81 -21.24
C LYS A 421 1.80 21.37 -21.27
N ALA A 422 2.22 20.55 -20.29
CA ALA A 422 1.75 19.17 -20.11
C ALA A 422 0.23 19.12 -19.87
N VAL A 423 -0.29 19.97 -18.98
CA VAL A 423 -1.72 20.09 -18.70
C VAL A 423 -2.50 20.52 -19.93
N GLU A 424 -2.04 21.53 -20.70
CA GLU A 424 -2.68 21.99 -21.94
C GLU A 424 -2.70 20.90 -23.03
N THR A 425 -1.67 20.06 -23.05
CA THR A 425 -1.60 18.89 -23.94
C THR A 425 -2.66 17.86 -23.58
N VAL A 426 -2.76 17.51 -22.27
CA VAL A 426 -3.78 16.58 -21.76
C VAL A 426 -5.18 17.11 -22.03
N ASP A 427 -5.44 18.41 -21.83
CA ASP A 427 -6.72 19.04 -22.16
C ASP A 427 -7.12 18.81 -23.62
N THR A 428 -6.19 19.06 -24.54
CA THR A 428 -6.40 18.86 -25.98
C THR A 428 -6.72 17.39 -26.31
N CYS A 429 -5.96 16.47 -25.72
CA CYS A 429 -6.12 15.03 -25.92
C CYS A 429 -7.46 14.52 -25.36
N VAL A 430 -7.83 14.93 -24.14
CA VAL A 430 -9.12 14.59 -23.52
C VAL A 430 -10.28 15.10 -24.35
N GLY A 431 -10.18 16.30 -24.91
CA GLY A 431 -11.20 16.85 -25.83
C GLY A 431 -11.43 15.96 -27.05
N ARG A 432 -10.36 15.47 -27.68
CA ARG A 432 -10.44 14.57 -28.83
C ARG A 432 -11.06 13.20 -28.47
N VAL A 433 -10.66 12.65 -27.31
CA VAL A 433 -11.22 11.40 -26.79
C VAL A 433 -12.70 11.56 -26.50
N TYR A 434 -13.09 12.65 -25.85
CA TYR A 434 -14.50 12.96 -25.57
C TYR A 434 -15.33 13.00 -26.85
N ASP A 435 -14.86 13.71 -27.88
CA ASP A 435 -15.58 13.81 -29.16
C ASP A 435 -15.75 12.43 -29.82
N ALA A 436 -14.75 11.56 -29.75
CA ALA A 436 -14.84 10.20 -30.27
C ALA A 436 -15.85 9.33 -29.49
N ILE A 437 -15.84 9.40 -28.16
CA ILE A 437 -16.77 8.66 -27.30
C ILE A 437 -18.21 9.10 -27.56
N MET A 438 -18.45 10.40 -27.72
CA MET A 438 -19.81 10.92 -28.01
C MET A 438 -20.32 10.45 -29.35
N LYS A 439 -19.45 10.28 -30.37
CA LYS A 439 -19.85 9.76 -31.70
C LYS A 439 -20.38 8.33 -31.63
N VAL A 440 -19.82 7.48 -30.75
CA VAL A 440 -20.24 6.09 -30.58
C VAL A 440 -21.31 5.90 -29.49
N GLY A 441 -21.78 6.99 -28.87
CA GLY A 441 -22.78 6.93 -27.80
C GLY A 441 -22.27 6.31 -26.50
N GLY A 442 -20.95 6.34 -26.27
CA GLY A 442 -20.29 5.85 -25.07
C GLY A 442 -20.36 6.79 -23.88
N THR A 443 -19.83 6.36 -22.75
CA THR A 443 -19.68 7.16 -21.53
C THR A 443 -18.22 7.20 -21.11
N MET A 444 -17.70 8.39 -20.83
CA MET A 444 -16.37 8.61 -20.28
C MET A 444 -16.47 8.84 -18.76
N VAL A 445 -15.61 8.14 -18.03
CA VAL A 445 -15.26 8.45 -16.64
C VAL A 445 -13.89 9.09 -16.65
N LEU A 446 -13.76 10.30 -16.14
CA LEU A 446 -12.52 11.08 -16.11
C LEU A 446 -12.07 11.26 -14.66
N THR A 447 -10.82 10.96 -14.39
CA THR A 447 -10.23 11.07 -13.05
C THR A 447 -8.71 11.29 -13.12
N ALA A 448 -8.07 11.31 -11.96
CA ALA A 448 -6.62 11.13 -11.78
C ALA A 448 -6.39 10.09 -10.68
N ASP A 449 -5.17 9.65 -10.51
CA ASP A 449 -4.77 8.63 -9.53
C ASP A 449 -4.07 9.22 -8.29
N HIS A 450 -3.49 10.41 -8.41
CA HIS A 450 -2.92 11.25 -7.34
C HIS A 450 -2.70 12.68 -7.85
N GLY A 451 -2.23 13.58 -6.99
CA GLY A 451 -1.79 14.92 -7.36
C GLY A 451 -0.27 15.00 -7.54
N ASN A 452 0.17 15.90 -8.42
CA ASN A 452 1.55 16.29 -8.67
C ASN A 452 1.63 17.71 -9.28
N ALA A 453 1.09 17.90 -10.50
CA ALA A 453 1.13 19.17 -11.22
C ALA A 453 0.34 20.32 -10.56
N ASP A 454 -0.44 20.03 -9.54
CA ASP A 454 -1.13 21.03 -8.71
C ASP A 454 -0.19 21.76 -7.74
N MET A 455 1.09 21.28 -7.57
CA MET A 455 2.08 21.94 -6.74
C MET A 455 3.50 21.70 -7.28
N ILE A 456 4.03 22.64 -8.05
CA ILE A 456 5.37 22.59 -8.67
C ILE A 456 6.44 23.25 -7.79
N TRP A 457 6.05 24.12 -6.88
CA TRP A 457 6.89 24.64 -5.78
C TRP A 457 6.09 24.76 -4.50
N ASP A 458 6.80 24.75 -3.37
CA ASP A 458 6.25 24.90 -2.04
C ASP A 458 5.96 26.38 -1.67
N GLU A 459 5.47 26.63 -0.46
CA GLU A 459 5.17 27.97 0.07
C GLU A 459 6.40 28.89 0.19
N HIS A 460 7.60 28.34 0.09
CA HIS A 460 8.88 29.05 0.10
C HIS A 460 9.47 29.19 -1.30
N HIS A 461 8.73 28.85 -2.35
CA HIS A 461 9.17 28.79 -3.76
C HIS A 461 10.36 27.84 -3.99
N ASN A 462 10.56 26.82 -3.15
CA ASN A 462 11.49 25.75 -3.46
C ASN A 462 10.83 24.79 -4.47
N PRO A 463 11.58 24.27 -5.45
CA PRO A 463 11.08 23.27 -6.37
C PRO A 463 10.49 22.07 -5.62
N PHE A 464 9.28 21.66 -5.97
CA PHE A 464 8.58 20.54 -5.38
C PHE A 464 8.31 19.49 -6.45
N SER A 465 9.04 18.39 -6.40
CA SER A 465 8.98 17.29 -7.37
C SER A 465 8.27 16.04 -6.86
N ALA A 466 7.70 16.09 -5.64
CA ALA A 466 6.96 14.98 -5.05
C ALA A 466 5.46 15.04 -5.39
N HIS A 467 4.74 13.97 -5.11
CA HIS A 467 3.28 13.97 -5.20
C HIS A 467 2.65 14.82 -4.10
N THR A 468 1.36 15.15 -4.26
CA THR A 468 0.58 15.88 -3.26
C THR A 468 -0.44 14.99 -2.56
N THR A 469 -0.94 15.44 -1.42
CA THR A 469 -2.06 14.79 -0.72
C THR A 469 -3.42 15.31 -1.15
N ASN A 470 -3.46 16.19 -2.15
CA ASN A 470 -4.69 16.82 -2.63
C ASN A 470 -5.64 15.78 -3.28
N PRO A 471 -6.95 16.00 -3.20
CA PRO A 471 -7.92 15.15 -3.86
C PRO A 471 -7.81 15.27 -5.39
N VAL A 472 -8.39 14.29 -6.08
CA VAL A 472 -8.42 14.24 -7.53
C VAL A 472 -9.85 14.44 -8.06
N PRO A 473 -10.02 14.90 -9.32
CA PRO A 473 -11.34 15.06 -9.90
C PRO A 473 -11.96 13.71 -10.26
N PHE A 474 -13.28 13.63 -10.21
CA PHE A 474 -14.07 12.52 -10.72
C PHE A 474 -15.27 13.07 -11.48
N LEU A 475 -15.42 12.71 -12.76
CA LEU A 475 -16.48 13.19 -13.65
C LEU A 475 -17.03 12.04 -14.50
N ILE A 476 -18.34 12.04 -14.76
CA ILE A 476 -19.00 11.10 -15.68
C ILE A 476 -19.71 11.90 -16.78
N THR A 477 -19.46 11.59 -18.06
CA THR A 477 -20.13 12.24 -19.20
C THR A 477 -21.56 11.73 -19.41
N ASN A 478 -22.35 11.76 -18.35
CA ASN A 478 -23.77 11.42 -18.36
C ASN A 478 -24.56 12.41 -17.49
N GLU A 479 -25.34 13.27 -18.13
CA GLU A 479 -26.14 14.31 -17.44
C GLU A 479 -27.31 13.73 -16.62
N ASN A 480 -27.67 12.46 -16.87
CA ASN A 480 -28.81 11.80 -16.21
C ASN A 480 -28.43 11.11 -14.88
N VAL A 481 -27.28 11.43 -14.31
CA VAL A 481 -26.87 10.92 -13.00
C VAL A 481 -26.54 12.06 -12.05
N GLU A 482 -26.67 11.79 -10.76
CA GLU A 482 -26.15 12.61 -9.66
C GLU A 482 -25.04 11.81 -8.97
N LEU A 483 -23.95 12.47 -8.64
CA LEU A 483 -22.81 11.82 -7.97
C LEU A 483 -22.88 11.98 -6.45
N ARG A 484 -22.27 11.03 -5.75
CA ARG A 484 -21.94 11.15 -4.32
C ARG A 484 -20.98 12.34 -4.14
N LYS A 485 -21.09 13.02 -3.00
CA LYS A 485 -20.23 14.17 -2.67
C LYS A 485 -18.79 13.76 -2.30
N THR A 486 -18.60 12.53 -1.87
CA THR A 486 -17.31 11.98 -1.43
C THR A 486 -17.13 10.57 -1.96
N GLY A 487 -15.90 10.18 -2.16
CA GLY A 487 -15.49 8.84 -2.60
C GLY A 487 -13.96 8.70 -2.57
N ASN A 488 -13.49 7.59 -3.08
CA ASN A 488 -12.07 7.30 -3.23
C ASN A 488 -11.82 6.50 -4.52
N LEU A 489 -10.56 6.21 -4.82
CA LEU A 489 -10.18 5.50 -6.05
C LEU A 489 -10.78 4.09 -6.15
N GLY A 490 -11.03 3.42 -5.03
CA GLY A 490 -11.69 2.10 -4.99
C GLY A 490 -13.16 2.12 -5.41
N ASP A 491 -13.79 3.28 -5.55
CA ASP A 491 -15.18 3.43 -6.00
C ASP A 491 -15.30 3.46 -7.54
N ILE A 492 -14.17 3.56 -8.27
CA ILE A 492 -14.17 3.75 -9.73
C ILE A 492 -14.60 2.47 -10.46
N ALA A 493 -13.99 1.31 -10.18
CA ALA A 493 -14.40 0.05 -10.83
C ALA A 493 -15.88 -0.31 -10.56
N PRO A 494 -16.41 -0.23 -9.31
CA PRO A 494 -17.83 -0.38 -9.05
C PRO A 494 -18.71 0.56 -9.89
N THR A 495 -18.28 1.81 -10.10
CA THR A 495 -18.99 2.79 -10.91
C THR A 495 -18.98 2.41 -12.39
N MET A 496 -17.85 1.97 -12.91
CA MET A 496 -17.74 1.51 -14.31
C MET A 496 -18.59 0.27 -14.56
N LEU A 497 -18.60 -0.69 -13.63
CA LEU A 497 -19.48 -1.88 -13.72
C LEU A 497 -20.95 -1.49 -13.68
N ASP A 498 -21.35 -0.54 -12.82
CA ASP A 498 -22.73 -0.01 -12.75
C ASP A 498 -23.14 0.68 -14.06
N LEU A 499 -22.25 1.45 -14.70
CA LEU A 499 -22.47 2.05 -16.02
C LEU A 499 -22.65 1.00 -17.13
N LEU A 500 -21.96 -0.14 -17.03
CA LEU A 500 -22.09 -1.29 -17.93
C LEU A 500 -23.34 -2.15 -17.62
N GLY A 501 -24.04 -1.88 -16.50
CA GLY A 501 -25.16 -2.69 -16.04
C GLY A 501 -24.75 -4.03 -15.44
N ILE A 502 -23.53 -4.14 -14.93
CA ILE A 502 -22.92 -5.34 -14.34
C ILE A 502 -22.94 -5.20 -12.82
N THR A 503 -23.43 -6.25 -12.14
CA THR A 503 -23.35 -6.32 -10.68
C THR A 503 -21.90 -6.54 -10.26
N LYS A 504 -21.38 -5.68 -9.36
CA LYS A 504 -20.04 -5.83 -8.82
C LYS A 504 -19.91 -7.10 -7.96
N PRO A 505 -18.74 -7.77 -7.95
CA PRO A 505 -18.49 -8.91 -7.05
C PRO A 505 -18.41 -8.44 -5.58
N VAL A 506 -18.57 -9.39 -4.63
CA VAL A 506 -18.61 -9.09 -3.19
C VAL A 506 -17.26 -8.58 -2.67
N GLU A 507 -16.17 -9.00 -3.29
CA GLU A 507 -14.80 -8.60 -2.98
C GLU A 507 -14.55 -7.12 -3.27
N MET A 508 -15.28 -6.52 -4.19
CA MET A 508 -15.26 -5.07 -4.41
C MET A 508 -16.07 -4.37 -3.32
N THR A 509 -15.39 -3.92 -2.26
CA THR A 509 -16.04 -3.19 -1.16
C THR A 509 -16.37 -1.75 -1.50
N GLY A 510 -15.74 -1.17 -2.52
CA GLY A 510 -16.08 0.14 -3.07
C GLY A 510 -17.54 0.20 -3.53
N THR A 511 -18.10 1.40 -3.60
CA THR A 511 -19.49 1.63 -3.97
C THR A 511 -19.58 2.58 -5.17
N THR A 512 -20.58 2.39 -6.04
CA THR A 512 -20.75 3.28 -7.19
C THR A 512 -20.80 4.75 -6.76
N MET A 513 -20.15 5.61 -7.51
CA MET A 513 -20.23 7.08 -7.34
C MET A 513 -21.58 7.66 -7.78
N ILE A 514 -22.41 6.87 -8.44
CA ILE A 514 -23.75 7.28 -8.85
C ILE A 514 -24.69 7.19 -7.63
N ALA A 515 -25.06 8.35 -7.10
CA ALA A 515 -26.01 8.44 -6.00
C ALA A 515 -27.46 8.25 -6.47
N LYS A 516 -27.78 8.76 -7.67
CA LYS A 516 -29.13 8.70 -8.25
C LYS A 516 -29.08 8.75 -9.77
N ARG A 517 -29.98 8.03 -10.42
CA ARG A 517 -30.29 8.16 -11.85
C ARG A 517 -31.56 9.02 -11.99
N LYS A 518 -31.51 10.04 -12.87
CA LYS A 518 -32.65 10.96 -13.14
C LYS A 518 -33.65 10.31 -14.07
#